data_a321eea0fe26f986bec3b7b5527e42dd
#
_entry.id   a321eea0fe26f986bec3b7b5527e42dd
#
_cell.length_a   1.000
_cell.length_b   1.000
_cell.length_c   1.000
_cell.angle_alpha   90.00
_cell.angle_beta   90.00
_cell.angle_gamma   90.00
#
_symmetry.space_group_name_H-M   'P 1'
#
loop_
_entity.id
_entity.type
_entity.pdbx_description
1 polymer ?
#
loop_
_entity_poly.entity_id
_entity_poly.type
_entity_poly.pdbx_seq_one_letter_code
_entity_poly.pdbx_strand_id
1 'polypeptide(L)'
;MKKTGWVAALVFVLDRLTKLLAEKFPDAWPVIPGVLGYRYARNTGMAFSLLSGRPWLLGVLSALVLIAGALVLMQFRLDRLTRTGCMLILGGALGNMIDRFFTGYVVDMVELLFVDFAVFNVADVALTAGCVLLGFSLLFRPEAWKKAER
;
A
#
# COMPACT_ATOMS: atom_id res chain seq x y z
N MET A 1 -6.92 -4.25 24.05
CA MET A 1 -6.49 -4.31 22.64
C MET A 1 -6.66 -2.94 22.01
N LYS A 2 -5.55 -2.28 21.60
CA LYS A 2 -5.62 -0.93 21.02
C LYS A 2 -6.22 -1.01 19.61
N LYS A 3 -7.32 -0.30 19.39
CA LYS A 3 -8.11 -0.31 18.14
C LYS A 3 -7.33 0.41 17.03
N THR A 4 -6.54 -0.30 16.21
CA THR A 4 -5.84 0.26 15.02
C THR A 4 -6.39 -0.29 13.71
N GLY A 5 -7.37 -1.20 13.75
CA GLY A 5 -7.99 -1.78 12.55
C GLY A 5 -8.60 -0.74 11.60
N TRP A 6 -9.07 0.39 12.14
CA TRP A 6 -9.59 1.50 11.35
C TRP A 6 -8.55 2.10 10.38
N VAL A 7 -7.23 1.94 10.66
CA VAL A 7 -6.15 2.44 9.77
C VAL A 7 -6.19 1.69 8.44
N ALA A 8 -6.30 0.36 8.46
CA ALA A 8 -6.40 -0.42 7.22
C ALA A 8 -7.67 -0.06 6.43
N ALA A 9 -8.80 0.10 7.13
CA ALA A 9 -10.04 0.51 6.48
C ALA A 9 -9.93 1.92 5.87
N LEU A 10 -9.32 2.87 6.58
CA LEU A 10 -9.11 4.22 6.09
C LEU A 10 -8.22 4.23 4.85
N VAL A 11 -7.09 3.54 4.88
CA VAL A 11 -6.18 3.41 3.72
C VAL A 11 -6.93 2.84 2.53
N PHE A 12 -7.65 1.74 2.73
CA PHE A 12 -8.41 1.10 1.65
C PHE A 12 -9.47 2.04 1.06
N VAL A 13 -10.24 2.73 1.89
CA VAL A 13 -11.28 3.67 1.43
C VAL A 13 -10.66 4.84 0.67
N LEU A 14 -9.59 5.44 1.20
CA LEU A 14 -8.90 6.56 0.54
C LEU A 14 -8.30 6.11 -0.80
N ASP A 15 -7.69 4.93 -0.84
CA ASP A 15 -7.15 4.37 -2.09
C ASP A 15 -8.27 4.16 -3.13
N ARG A 16 -9.40 3.56 -2.74
CA ARG A 16 -10.54 3.38 -3.65
C ARG A 16 -11.10 4.70 -4.16
N LEU A 17 -11.31 5.67 -3.28
CA LEU A 17 -11.85 6.97 -3.65
C LEU A 17 -10.93 7.72 -4.59
N THR A 18 -9.63 7.77 -4.30
CA THR A 18 -8.66 8.47 -5.16
C THR A 18 -8.53 7.81 -6.54
N LYS A 19 -8.54 6.48 -6.63
CA LYS A 19 -8.51 5.74 -7.88
C LYS A 19 -9.77 5.97 -8.72
N LEU A 20 -10.96 5.93 -8.11
CA LEU A 20 -12.23 6.23 -8.79
C LEU A 20 -12.31 7.68 -9.28
N LEU A 21 -11.73 8.62 -8.53
CA LEU A 21 -11.61 10.01 -8.98
C LEU A 21 -10.63 10.15 -10.13
N ALA A 22 -9.47 9.47 -10.05
CA ALA A 22 -8.45 9.53 -11.08
C ALA A 22 -8.96 9.04 -12.45
N GLU A 23 -9.84 8.04 -12.48
CA GLU A 23 -10.45 7.56 -13.73
C GLU A 23 -11.30 8.61 -14.45
N LYS A 24 -11.81 9.63 -13.72
CA LYS A 24 -12.60 10.72 -14.31
C LYS A 24 -11.76 11.84 -14.88
N PHE A 25 -10.49 11.90 -14.56
CA PHE A 25 -9.56 12.96 -14.95
C PHE A 25 -8.33 12.35 -15.63
N PRO A 26 -8.42 12.02 -16.94
CA PRO A 26 -7.31 11.35 -17.65
C PRO A 26 -6.13 12.27 -17.96
N ASP A 27 -6.32 13.59 -17.95
CA ASP A 27 -5.28 14.55 -18.28
C ASP A 27 -4.27 14.71 -17.15
N ALA A 28 -3.02 15.04 -17.49
CA ALA A 28 -1.96 15.27 -16.52
C ALA A 28 -1.79 16.79 -16.27
N TRP A 29 -1.54 17.15 -15.01
CA TRP A 29 -1.23 18.55 -14.63
C TRP A 29 -0.30 18.62 -13.42
N PRO A 30 0.50 19.68 -13.28
CA PRO A 30 1.27 19.93 -12.07
C PRO A 30 0.33 20.36 -10.94
N VAL A 31 0.42 19.64 -9.79
CA VAL A 31 -0.27 20.01 -8.55
C VAL A 31 0.57 21.03 -7.77
N ILE A 32 1.87 20.78 -7.67
CA ILE A 32 2.87 21.69 -7.14
C ILE A 32 3.95 21.80 -8.21
N PRO A 33 4.07 22.94 -8.92
CA PRO A 33 5.02 23.06 -10.03
C PRO A 33 6.44 22.65 -9.63
N GLY A 34 7.07 21.81 -10.45
CA GLY A 34 8.41 21.28 -10.23
C GLY A 34 8.57 20.25 -9.11
N VAL A 35 7.51 19.94 -8.35
CA VAL A 35 7.58 19.00 -7.21
C VAL A 35 6.63 17.83 -7.38
N LEU A 36 5.34 18.10 -7.50
CA LEU A 36 4.29 17.08 -7.50
C LEU A 36 3.36 17.29 -8.69
N GLY A 37 3.13 16.23 -9.43
CA GLY A 37 2.18 16.16 -10.52
C GLY A 37 1.07 15.15 -10.27
N TYR A 38 0.01 15.32 -11.01
CA TYR A 38 -1.02 14.33 -11.24
C TYR A 38 -0.87 13.77 -12.65
N ARG A 39 -0.86 12.44 -12.79
CA ARG A 39 -0.85 11.75 -14.08
C ARG A 39 -1.57 10.41 -13.95
N TYR A 40 -2.73 10.28 -14.59
CA TYR A 40 -3.42 8.99 -14.63
C TYR A 40 -2.59 7.95 -15.39
N ALA A 41 -2.34 6.81 -14.74
CA ALA A 41 -1.63 5.69 -15.34
C ALA A 41 -2.27 4.35 -14.96
N ARG A 42 -2.31 3.41 -15.92
CA ARG A 42 -2.72 2.02 -15.70
C ARG A 42 -1.49 1.15 -15.57
N ASN A 43 -1.22 0.65 -14.38
CA ASN A 43 -0.04 -0.12 -14.07
C ASN A 43 -0.36 -1.63 -14.03
N THR A 44 0.11 -2.38 -15.02
CA THR A 44 -0.05 -3.85 -15.11
C THR A 44 1.09 -4.60 -14.43
N GLY A 45 2.09 -3.89 -13.90
CA GLY A 45 3.29 -4.43 -13.25
C GLY A 45 3.45 -4.01 -11.80
N MET A 46 4.69 -3.99 -11.36
CA MET A 46 5.18 -3.32 -10.16
C MET A 46 5.82 -1.97 -10.53
N ALA A 47 6.50 -1.32 -9.54
CA ALA A 47 7.34 -0.17 -9.82
C ALA A 47 8.34 -0.48 -10.95
N PHE A 48 8.61 0.50 -11.81
CA PHE A 48 9.49 0.37 -12.98
C PHE A 48 9.07 -0.73 -13.97
N SER A 49 7.77 -1.00 -14.09
CA SER A 49 7.18 -2.01 -15.00
C SER A 49 7.67 -3.45 -14.78
N LEU A 50 8.26 -3.75 -13.63
CA LEU A 50 8.68 -5.10 -13.29
C LEU A 50 7.45 -6.04 -13.27
N LEU A 51 7.57 -7.25 -13.85
CA LEU A 51 6.47 -8.21 -14.01
C LEU A 51 5.25 -7.65 -14.77
N SER A 52 5.46 -6.68 -15.65
CA SER A 52 4.39 -6.13 -16.50
C SER A 52 3.70 -7.24 -17.29
N GLY A 53 2.37 -7.13 -17.45
CA GLY A 53 1.54 -8.14 -18.13
C GLY A 53 1.20 -9.37 -17.29
N ARG A 54 1.57 -9.40 -16.00
CA ARG A 54 1.22 -10.51 -15.07
C ARG A 54 0.44 -10.02 -13.84
N PRO A 55 -0.67 -9.29 -13.99
CA PRO A 55 -1.38 -8.68 -12.86
C PRO A 55 -1.92 -9.72 -11.87
N TRP A 56 -2.39 -10.88 -12.35
CA TRP A 56 -2.86 -11.96 -11.48
C TRP A 56 -1.77 -12.50 -10.54
N LEU A 57 -0.53 -12.63 -11.02
CA LEU A 57 0.59 -13.07 -10.19
C LEU A 57 0.86 -12.04 -9.08
N LEU A 58 0.84 -10.75 -9.41
CA LEU A 58 0.99 -9.67 -8.44
C LEU A 58 -0.19 -9.61 -7.46
N GLY A 59 -1.39 -9.94 -7.92
CA GLY A 59 -2.57 -10.11 -7.05
C GLY A 59 -2.37 -11.22 -6.03
N VAL A 60 -1.85 -12.38 -6.45
CA VAL A 60 -1.50 -13.50 -5.56
C VAL A 60 -0.42 -13.10 -4.55
N LEU A 61 0.63 -12.40 -4.99
CA LEU A 61 1.67 -11.90 -4.07
C LEU A 61 1.07 -10.95 -3.02
N SER A 62 0.15 -10.06 -3.42
CA SER A 62 -0.56 -9.18 -2.48
C SER A 62 -1.42 -9.99 -1.50
N ALA A 63 -2.09 -11.06 -1.95
CA ALA A 63 -2.85 -11.97 -1.08
C ALA A 63 -1.94 -12.68 -0.06
N LEU A 64 -0.74 -13.11 -0.47
CA LEU A 64 0.25 -13.70 0.45
C LEU A 64 0.70 -12.69 1.52
N VAL A 65 0.89 -11.42 1.16
CA VAL A 65 1.18 -10.33 2.13
C VAL A 65 0.03 -10.17 3.12
N LEU A 66 -1.22 -10.21 2.67
CA LEU A 66 -2.40 -10.14 3.54
C LEU A 66 -2.45 -11.32 4.52
N ILE A 67 -2.21 -12.53 4.05
CA ILE A 67 -2.16 -13.73 4.88
C ILE A 67 -1.03 -13.62 5.91
N ALA A 68 0.18 -13.27 5.48
CA ALA A 68 1.33 -13.10 6.37
C ALA A 68 1.05 -12.05 7.45
N GLY A 69 0.50 -10.88 7.07
CA GLY A 69 0.13 -9.83 8.01
C GLY A 69 -0.95 -10.27 9.00
N ALA A 70 -1.96 -11.02 8.55
CA ALA A 70 -2.97 -11.59 9.42
C ALA A 70 -2.36 -12.59 10.43
N LEU A 71 -1.47 -13.46 9.98
CA LEU A 71 -0.76 -14.42 10.85
C LEU A 71 0.10 -13.70 11.90
N VAL A 72 0.80 -12.63 11.52
CA VAL A 72 1.57 -11.79 12.47
C VAL A 72 0.65 -11.22 13.54
N LEU A 73 -0.49 -10.65 13.15
CA LEU A 73 -1.46 -10.07 14.09
C LEU A 73 -2.11 -11.10 15.02
N MET A 74 -2.21 -12.37 14.58
CA MET A 74 -2.73 -13.47 15.38
C MET A 74 -1.68 -14.04 16.34
N GLN A 75 -0.41 -14.09 15.94
CA GLN A 75 0.67 -14.71 16.71
C GLN A 75 1.35 -13.74 17.70
N PHE A 76 1.29 -12.44 17.45
CA PHE A 76 2.00 -11.43 18.24
C PHE A 76 1.07 -10.39 18.85
N ARG A 77 1.36 -10.02 20.10
CA ARG A 77 0.79 -8.85 20.78
C ARG A 77 1.68 -7.64 20.46
N LEU A 78 1.39 -7.00 19.33
CA LEU A 78 2.16 -5.86 18.85
C LEU A 78 1.82 -4.58 19.63
N ASP A 79 2.80 -3.71 19.82
CA ASP A 79 2.56 -2.37 20.32
C ASP A 79 1.80 -1.50 19.27
N ARG A 80 1.46 -0.27 19.64
CA ARG A 80 0.66 0.60 18.78
C ARG A 80 1.37 0.94 17.46
N LEU A 81 2.66 1.25 17.51
CA LEU A 81 3.44 1.64 16.34
C LEU A 81 3.56 0.49 15.33
N THR A 82 4.04 -0.66 15.81
CA THR A 82 4.22 -1.87 15.00
C THR A 82 2.91 -2.34 14.39
N ARG A 83 1.84 -2.33 15.19
CA ARG A 83 0.50 -2.68 14.71
C ARG A 83 -0.02 -1.70 13.65
N THR A 84 0.25 -0.39 13.80
CA THR A 84 -0.10 0.60 12.78
C THR A 84 0.63 0.32 11.46
N GLY A 85 1.92 -0.01 11.51
CA GLY A 85 2.68 -0.44 10.32
C GLY A 85 2.04 -1.65 9.62
N CYS A 86 1.64 -2.68 10.39
CA CYS A 86 0.89 -3.82 9.83
C CYS A 86 -0.41 -3.38 9.17
N MET A 87 -1.19 -2.49 9.79
CA MET A 87 -2.47 -2.03 9.24
C MET A 87 -2.30 -1.23 7.96
N LEU A 88 -1.26 -0.41 7.85
CA LEU A 88 -0.92 0.33 6.63
C LEU A 88 -0.61 -0.65 5.48
N ILE A 89 0.22 -1.66 5.74
CA ILE A 89 0.54 -2.70 4.74
C ILE A 89 -0.73 -3.45 4.31
N LEU A 90 -1.56 -3.88 5.27
CA LEU A 90 -2.77 -4.63 4.97
C LEU A 90 -3.76 -3.80 4.13
N GLY A 91 -3.97 -2.52 4.49
CA GLY A 91 -4.85 -1.63 3.74
C GLY A 91 -4.37 -1.39 2.31
N GLY A 92 -3.08 -1.10 2.13
CA GLY A 92 -2.48 -0.88 0.81
C GLY A 92 -2.45 -2.15 -0.05
N ALA A 93 -2.03 -3.28 0.53
CA ALA A 93 -2.01 -4.56 -0.17
C ALA A 93 -3.42 -4.97 -0.64
N LEU A 94 -4.45 -4.77 0.18
CA LEU A 94 -5.84 -5.05 -0.17
C LEU A 94 -6.30 -4.19 -1.36
N GLY A 95 -6.01 -2.87 -1.35
CA GLY A 95 -6.36 -1.97 -2.45
C GLY A 95 -5.77 -2.42 -3.77
N ASN A 96 -4.46 -2.62 -3.82
CA ASN A 96 -3.76 -3.04 -5.04
C ASN A 96 -4.07 -4.50 -5.45
N MET A 97 -4.43 -5.38 -4.50
CA MET A 97 -4.87 -6.74 -4.80
C MET A 97 -6.21 -6.75 -5.54
N ILE A 98 -7.19 -5.99 -5.04
CA ILE A 98 -8.52 -5.90 -5.66
C ILE A 98 -8.40 -5.40 -7.09
N ASP A 99 -7.63 -4.36 -7.35
CA ASP A 99 -7.41 -3.86 -8.70
C ASP A 99 -6.89 -4.97 -9.63
N ARG A 100 -5.83 -5.68 -9.20
CA ARG A 100 -5.21 -6.71 -10.04
C ARG A 100 -6.12 -7.87 -10.38
N PHE A 101 -7.00 -8.27 -9.47
CA PHE A 101 -7.93 -9.36 -9.73
C PHE A 101 -9.17 -8.94 -10.52
N PHE A 102 -9.67 -7.72 -10.34
CA PHE A 102 -10.94 -7.30 -10.94
C PHE A 102 -10.76 -6.47 -12.22
N THR A 103 -9.71 -5.65 -12.31
CA THR A 103 -9.47 -4.80 -13.50
C THR A 103 -8.26 -5.25 -14.32
N GLY A 104 -7.35 -6.05 -13.74
CA GLY A 104 -6.11 -6.47 -14.40
C GLY A 104 -5.01 -5.42 -14.38
N TYR A 105 -5.22 -4.27 -13.76
CA TYR A 105 -4.23 -3.20 -13.59
C TYR A 105 -4.48 -2.44 -12.29
N VAL A 106 -3.48 -1.72 -11.83
CA VAL A 106 -3.60 -0.77 -10.72
C VAL A 106 -3.67 0.63 -11.29
N VAL A 107 -4.55 1.48 -10.74
CA VAL A 107 -4.61 2.91 -11.08
C VAL A 107 -3.59 3.66 -10.23
N ASP A 108 -2.66 4.34 -10.90
CA ASP A 108 -1.68 5.23 -10.30
C ASP A 108 -1.97 6.68 -10.72
N MET A 109 -1.65 7.66 -9.85
CA MET A 109 -2.01 9.06 -10.13
C MET A 109 -1.03 10.09 -9.59
N VAL A 110 -0.09 9.71 -8.75
CA VAL A 110 0.87 10.66 -8.13
C VAL A 110 2.21 10.57 -8.85
N GLU A 111 2.71 11.70 -9.35
CA GLU A 111 3.98 11.81 -10.06
C GLU A 111 4.92 12.77 -9.34
N LEU A 112 6.21 12.40 -9.20
CA LEU A 112 7.26 13.30 -8.74
C LEU A 112 7.87 14.01 -9.95
N LEU A 113 7.86 15.36 -9.96
CA LEU A 113 8.29 16.12 -11.13
C LEU A 113 9.79 16.48 -11.12
N PHE A 114 10.47 16.26 -9.97
CA PHE A 114 11.88 16.60 -9.78
C PHE A 114 12.83 15.39 -9.94
N VAL A 115 12.27 14.21 -10.13
CA VAL A 115 13.02 12.94 -10.28
C VAL A 115 12.24 11.99 -11.19
N ASP A 116 12.96 11.21 -11.99
CA ASP A 116 12.34 10.13 -12.78
C ASP A 116 11.98 8.95 -11.83
N PHE A 117 10.73 8.94 -11.43
CA PHE A 117 10.18 7.92 -10.54
C PHE A 117 8.84 7.40 -11.11
N ALA A 118 8.54 6.16 -10.84
CA ALA A 118 7.27 5.56 -11.25
C ALA A 118 6.10 6.34 -10.64
N VAL A 119 5.02 6.53 -11.42
CA VAL A 119 3.75 7.05 -10.89
C VAL A 119 3.22 6.04 -9.87
N PHE A 120 2.65 6.51 -8.79
CA PHE A 120 2.21 5.69 -7.67
C PHE A 120 0.84 6.15 -7.12
N ASN A 121 0.31 5.44 -6.14
CA ASN A 121 -1.01 5.66 -5.55
C ASN A 121 -0.97 5.69 -4.01
N VAL A 122 -2.14 5.86 -3.40
CA VAL A 122 -2.29 5.91 -1.93
C VAL A 122 -1.91 4.58 -1.28
N ALA A 123 -2.23 3.45 -1.91
CA ALA A 123 -1.85 2.12 -1.40
C ALA A 123 -0.33 1.96 -1.34
N ASP A 124 0.41 2.45 -2.35
CA ASP A 124 1.88 2.35 -2.40
C ASP A 124 2.54 3.20 -1.30
N VAL A 125 2.01 4.41 -1.03
CA VAL A 125 2.44 5.24 0.09
C VAL A 125 2.23 4.51 1.42
N ALA A 126 1.05 3.90 1.61
CA ALA A 126 0.74 3.16 2.82
C ALA A 126 1.62 1.91 2.98
N LEU A 127 1.85 1.15 1.89
CA LEU A 127 2.77 0.01 1.89
C LEU A 127 4.18 0.44 2.29
N THR A 128 4.72 1.49 1.69
CA THR A 128 6.07 2.01 1.96
C THR A 128 6.18 2.47 3.42
N ALA A 129 5.25 3.31 3.88
CA ALA A 129 5.22 3.79 5.26
C ALA A 129 5.10 2.63 6.26
N GLY A 130 4.25 1.65 5.96
CA GLY A 130 4.10 0.44 6.78
C GLY A 130 5.38 -0.38 6.86
N CYS A 131 6.07 -0.60 5.73
CA CYS A 131 7.35 -1.31 5.70
C CYS A 131 8.43 -0.56 6.50
N VAL A 132 8.51 0.76 6.40
CA VAL A 132 9.45 1.58 7.19
C VAL A 132 9.16 1.43 8.69
N LEU A 133 7.89 1.52 9.11
CA LEU A 133 7.52 1.36 10.52
C LEU A 133 7.82 -0.05 11.04
N LEU A 134 7.57 -1.10 10.26
CA LEU A 134 7.90 -2.46 10.67
C LEU A 134 9.41 -2.69 10.70
N GLY A 135 10.15 -2.22 9.71
CA GLY A 135 11.61 -2.30 9.69
C GLY A 135 12.23 -1.58 10.90
N PHE A 136 11.76 -0.37 11.21
CA PHE A 136 12.16 0.35 12.41
C PHE A 136 11.85 -0.44 13.69
N SER A 137 10.64 -1.00 13.79
CA SER A 137 10.23 -1.78 14.95
C SER A 137 11.08 -3.04 15.13
N LEU A 138 11.38 -3.76 14.05
CA LEU A 138 12.21 -4.97 14.10
C LEU A 138 13.65 -4.68 14.54
N LEU A 139 14.23 -3.58 14.03
CA LEU A 139 15.64 -3.25 14.29
C LEU A 139 15.84 -2.60 15.67
N PHE A 140 14.93 -1.74 16.12
CA PHE A 140 15.14 -0.86 17.27
C PHE A 140 14.17 -1.12 18.44
N ARG A 141 13.15 -1.98 18.26
CA ARG A 141 12.13 -2.24 19.28
C ARG A 141 11.71 -3.73 19.35
N PRO A 142 12.65 -4.64 19.57
CA PRO A 142 12.34 -6.08 19.61
C PRO A 142 11.30 -6.42 20.69
N GLU A 143 11.21 -5.63 21.77
CA GLU A 143 10.20 -5.76 22.83
C GLU A 143 8.75 -5.52 22.36
N ALA A 144 8.58 -4.90 21.19
CA ALA A 144 7.26 -4.67 20.58
C ALA A 144 6.63 -5.96 20.01
N TRP A 145 7.43 -7.05 19.88
CA TRP A 145 7.06 -8.32 19.24
C TRP A 145 6.88 -9.43 20.28
N LYS A 146 5.88 -9.30 21.15
CA LYS A 146 5.60 -10.32 22.18
C LYS A 146 4.68 -11.40 21.59
N LYS A 147 5.02 -12.67 21.74
CA LYS A 147 4.10 -13.77 21.40
C LYS A 147 2.79 -13.62 22.16
N ALA A 148 1.69 -13.86 21.47
CA ALA A 148 0.39 -13.96 22.13
C ALA A 148 0.39 -15.24 22.98
N GLU A 149 0.19 -15.11 24.29
CA GLU A 149 -0.11 -16.27 25.16
C GLU A 149 -1.45 -16.84 24.70
N ARG A 150 -1.45 -18.11 24.41
CA ARG A 150 -2.66 -18.89 24.11
C ARG A 150 -3.36 -19.29 25.38
#